data_a60bb8446f7f724fcf533ebb3eaf7e04
#
_entry.id   a60bb8446f7f724fcf533ebb3eaf7e04
#
_cell.length_a   1.000
_cell.length_b   1.000
_cell.length_c   1.000
_cell.angle_alpha   90.00
_cell.angle_beta   90.00
_cell.angle_gamma   90.00
#
_symmetry.space_group_name_H-M   'P 1'
#
loop_
_entity.id
_entity.type
_entity.pdbx_description
1 polymer ?
#
loop_
_entity_poly.entity_id
_entity_poly.type
_entity_poly.pdbx_seq_one_letter_code
_entity_poly.pdbx_strand_id
1 'polypeptide(L)'
;MKFKHIVWDWNGTILNDAEACAKAVDDMFKKRNLGRVTREAYRKKIVFPVIKLYQESGFDLEKEDYQVICDEYIENYLKYSAETTLQKDAVFVLEEFRKKGLIQHIVSASGSDILKNQVSYYGIGAYFENILGQADNRADSKVDLARRLIGLTGCKPGEMLFIGDTVHDYEVASEVGFHCALVSNGHCNAERLKATGAP
;
A
#
# COMPACT_ATOMS: atom_id res chain seq x y z
N MET A 1 8.79 26.06 -0.81
CA MET A 1 7.96 24.93 -1.20
C MET A 1 6.99 24.66 -0.06
N LYS A 2 5.74 24.24 -0.32
CA LYS A 2 4.74 23.97 0.72
C LYS A 2 5.09 22.72 1.54
N PHE A 3 5.64 21.69 0.87
CA PHE A 3 6.03 20.43 1.50
C PHE A 3 7.53 20.33 1.67
N LYS A 4 7.96 19.65 2.74
CA LYS A 4 9.35 19.29 3.03
C LYS A 4 9.58 17.79 2.93
N HIS A 5 8.54 17.01 3.25
CA HIS A 5 8.59 15.56 3.28
C HIS A 5 7.54 14.97 2.34
N ILE A 6 7.93 13.91 1.63
CA ILE A 6 7.04 13.06 0.84
C ILE A 6 6.95 11.71 1.51
N VAL A 7 5.72 11.25 1.75
CA VAL A 7 5.43 9.94 2.31
C VAL A 7 4.79 9.10 1.21
N TRP A 8 5.44 8.03 0.82
CA TRP A 8 4.98 7.13 -0.22
C TRP A 8 4.29 5.89 0.39
N ASP A 9 3.16 5.52 -0.15
CA ASP A 9 2.76 4.13 -0.09
C ASP A 9 3.66 3.29 -1.02
N TRP A 10 3.70 1.97 -0.78
CA TRP A 10 4.53 1.06 -1.55
C TRP A 10 3.74 0.31 -2.62
N ASN A 11 2.86 -0.62 -2.19
CA ASN A 11 2.11 -1.48 -3.10
C ASN A 11 1.09 -0.68 -3.92
N GLY A 12 1.08 -0.85 -5.22
CA GLY A 12 0.22 -0.08 -6.14
C GLY A 12 0.70 1.34 -6.43
N THR A 13 1.50 1.96 -5.57
CA THR A 13 1.99 3.34 -5.70
C THR A 13 3.38 3.39 -6.34
N ILE A 14 4.41 2.86 -5.69
CA ILE A 14 5.77 2.72 -6.24
C ILE A 14 5.92 1.36 -6.94
N LEU A 15 5.44 0.30 -6.30
CA LEU A 15 5.42 -1.06 -6.84
C LEU A 15 4.18 -1.29 -7.69
N ASN A 16 4.34 -1.79 -8.89
CA ASN A 16 3.24 -2.18 -9.79
C ASN A 16 2.89 -3.65 -9.55
N ASP A 17 2.11 -3.94 -8.53
CA ASP A 17 1.80 -5.29 -8.08
C ASP A 17 0.29 -5.61 -7.98
N ALA A 18 -0.58 -4.71 -8.41
CA ALA A 18 -2.03 -4.91 -8.32
C ALA A 18 -2.51 -6.18 -9.06
N GLU A 19 -1.82 -6.60 -10.12
CA GLU A 19 -2.09 -7.86 -10.82
C GLU A 19 -1.68 -9.07 -9.96
N ALA A 20 -0.50 -9.03 -9.35
CA ALA A 20 -0.02 -10.10 -8.47
C ALA A 20 -0.94 -10.28 -7.27
N CYS A 21 -1.39 -9.18 -6.65
CA CYS A 21 -2.35 -9.21 -5.55
C CYS A 21 -3.70 -9.78 -5.96
N ALA A 22 -4.22 -9.38 -7.13
CA ALA A 22 -5.47 -9.92 -7.65
C ALA A 22 -5.39 -11.43 -7.91
N LYS A 23 -4.29 -11.94 -8.48
CA LYS A 23 -4.04 -13.38 -8.67
C LYS A 23 -3.96 -14.11 -7.33
N ALA A 24 -3.29 -13.55 -6.33
CA ALA A 24 -3.20 -14.14 -4.99
C ALA A 24 -4.59 -14.29 -4.35
N VAL A 25 -5.41 -13.24 -4.41
CA VAL A 25 -6.79 -13.26 -3.91
C VAL A 25 -7.66 -14.24 -4.72
N ASP A 26 -7.51 -14.31 -6.05
CA ASP A 26 -8.23 -15.26 -6.92
C ASP A 26 -7.93 -16.72 -6.51
N ASP A 27 -6.70 -17.06 -6.18
CA ASP A 27 -6.35 -18.41 -5.69
C ASP A 27 -7.00 -18.73 -4.34
N MET A 28 -7.08 -17.77 -3.43
CA MET A 28 -7.78 -17.94 -2.14
C MET A 28 -9.29 -18.17 -2.32
N PHE A 29 -9.89 -17.44 -3.27
CA PHE A 29 -11.32 -17.57 -3.62
C PHE A 29 -11.62 -18.92 -4.26
N LYS A 30 -10.77 -19.37 -5.21
CA LYS A 30 -10.89 -20.70 -5.83
C LYS A 30 -10.85 -21.81 -4.80
N LYS A 31 -9.92 -21.76 -3.85
CA LYS A 31 -9.76 -22.76 -2.78
C LYS A 31 -11.05 -22.90 -1.95
N ARG A 32 -11.81 -21.81 -1.80
CA ARG A 32 -13.07 -21.75 -1.01
C ARG A 32 -14.32 -21.84 -1.85
N ASN A 33 -14.20 -22.09 -3.17
CA ASN A 33 -15.33 -22.10 -4.13
C ASN A 33 -16.15 -20.79 -4.14
N LEU A 34 -15.51 -19.65 -3.89
CA LEU A 34 -16.12 -18.30 -3.87
C LEU A 34 -16.14 -17.64 -5.25
N GLY A 35 -15.85 -18.39 -6.32
CA GLY A 35 -15.79 -17.87 -7.69
C GLY A 35 -14.41 -17.35 -8.09
N ARG A 36 -14.38 -16.40 -9.04
CA ARG A 36 -13.15 -15.86 -9.63
C ARG A 36 -13.02 -14.37 -9.31
N VAL A 37 -11.79 -13.94 -9.12
CA VAL A 37 -11.44 -12.53 -8.89
C VAL A 37 -10.55 -12.02 -10.03
N THR A 38 -11.09 -11.17 -10.90
CA THR A 38 -10.29 -10.45 -11.88
C THR A 38 -9.62 -9.23 -11.26
N ARG A 39 -8.55 -8.72 -11.87
CA ARG A 39 -7.91 -7.47 -11.43
C ARG A 39 -8.92 -6.32 -11.32
N GLU A 40 -9.86 -6.21 -12.26
CA GLU A 40 -10.87 -5.16 -12.23
C GLU A 40 -11.81 -5.33 -11.02
N ALA A 41 -12.29 -6.55 -10.76
CA ALA A 41 -13.13 -6.86 -9.60
C ALA A 41 -12.39 -6.59 -8.29
N TYR A 42 -11.12 -6.99 -8.19
CA TYR A 42 -10.24 -6.70 -7.06
C TYR A 42 -10.16 -5.19 -6.80
N ARG A 43 -9.83 -4.39 -7.81
CA ARG A 43 -9.69 -2.92 -7.70
C ARG A 43 -10.97 -2.20 -7.29
N LYS A 44 -12.12 -2.77 -7.60
CA LYS A 44 -13.42 -2.25 -7.16
C LYS A 44 -13.73 -2.55 -5.69
N LYS A 45 -13.18 -3.65 -5.16
CA LYS A 45 -13.58 -4.18 -3.84
C LYS A 45 -12.55 -4.02 -2.75
N ILE A 46 -11.25 -3.86 -3.08
CA ILE A 46 -10.21 -3.77 -2.05
C ILE A 46 -10.54 -2.70 -1.01
N VAL A 47 -10.42 -3.07 0.26
CA VAL A 47 -10.69 -2.21 1.42
C VAL A 47 -9.70 -2.54 2.53
N PHE A 48 -9.41 -1.56 3.37
CA PHE A 48 -8.57 -1.73 4.57
C PHE A 48 -9.37 -1.38 5.84
N PRO A 49 -9.18 -2.11 6.94
CA PRO A 49 -8.31 -3.31 7.03
C PRO A 49 -8.85 -4.45 6.16
N VAL A 50 -7.92 -5.26 5.62
CA VAL A 50 -8.23 -6.29 4.59
C VAL A 50 -9.18 -7.38 5.09
N ILE A 51 -9.30 -7.59 6.41
CA ILE A 51 -10.27 -8.50 7.01
C ILE A 51 -11.71 -8.24 6.53
N LYS A 52 -12.07 -6.97 6.28
CA LYS A 52 -13.40 -6.60 5.76
C LYS A 52 -13.65 -7.18 4.37
N LEU A 53 -12.63 -7.16 3.49
CA LEU A 53 -12.73 -7.77 2.17
C LEU A 53 -13.06 -9.26 2.27
N TYR A 54 -12.40 -9.99 3.16
CA TYR A 54 -12.63 -11.42 3.35
C TYR A 54 -14.02 -11.69 3.92
N GLN A 55 -14.44 -10.95 4.94
CA GLN A 55 -15.78 -11.05 5.53
C GLN A 55 -16.89 -10.83 4.49
N GLU A 56 -16.82 -9.74 3.74
CA GLU A 56 -17.79 -9.37 2.72
C GLU A 56 -17.79 -10.33 1.52
N SER A 57 -16.70 -11.06 1.34
CA SER A 57 -16.53 -12.03 0.23
C SER A 57 -16.94 -13.46 0.60
N GLY A 58 -17.35 -13.72 1.84
CA GLY A 58 -17.86 -15.03 2.25
C GLY A 58 -16.80 -15.97 2.85
N PHE A 59 -15.67 -15.44 3.33
CA PHE A 59 -14.74 -16.22 4.16
C PHE A 59 -15.37 -16.48 5.52
N ASP A 60 -15.27 -17.72 6.00
CA ASP A 60 -15.84 -18.12 7.30
C ASP A 60 -14.83 -17.90 8.41
N LEU A 61 -14.78 -16.67 8.95
CA LEU A 61 -13.84 -16.28 10.00
C LEU A 61 -14.16 -16.92 11.37
N GLU A 62 -15.28 -17.64 11.52
CA GLU A 62 -15.54 -18.45 12.70
C GLU A 62 -14.80 -19.80 12.64
N LYS A 63 -14.53 -20.29 11.41
CA LYS A 63 -13.81 -21.55 11.16
C LYS A 63 -12.36 -21.38 10.75
N GLU A 64 -12.02 -20.25 10.14
CA GLU A 64 -10.66 -19.96 9.65
C GLU A 64 -10.04 -18.84 10.46
N ASP A 65 -8.90 -19.10 11.11
CA ASP A 65 -8.14 -18.06 11.80
C ASP A 65 -7.65 -16.99 10.81
N TYR A 66 -7.85 -15.73 11.16
CA TYR A 66 -7.48 -14.61 10.30
C TYR A 66 -5.98 -14.58 9.99
N GLN A 67 -5.11 -14.98 10.94
CA GLN A 67 -3.68 -15.05 10.69
C GLN A 67 -3.34 -16.09 9.62
N VAL A 68 -4.02 -17.25 9.64
CA VAL A 68 -3.84 -18.28 8.60
C VAL A 68 -4.25 -17.77 7.22
N ILE A 69 -5.33 -16.99 7.14
CA ILE A 69 -5.77 -16.34 5.90
C ILE A 69 -4.73 -15.33 5.41
N CYS A 70 -4.15 -14.54 6.30
CA CYS A 70 -3.09 -13.59 5.97
C CYS A 70 -1.83 -14.30 5.46
N ASP A 71 -1.41 -15.37 6.12
CA ASP A 71 -0.24 -16.15 5.71
C ASP A 71 -0.46 -16.83 4.36
N GLU A 72 -1.67 -17.39 4.11
CA GLU A 72 -2.07 -17.92 2.80
C GLU A 72 -2.00 -16.84 1.70
N TYR A 73 -2.48 -15.62 2.00
CA TYR A 73 -2.36 -14.52 1.05
C TYR A 73 -0.90 -14.23 0.70
N ILE A 74 -0.02 -14.15 1.71
CA ILE A 74 1.41 -13.88 1.48
C ILE A 74 2.06 -15.01 0.68
N GLU A 75 1.78 -16.27 0.99
CA GLU A 75 2.28 -17.41 0.20
C GLU A 75 1.86 -17.31 -1.27
N ASN A 76 0.59 -17.01 -1.53
CA ASN A 76 0.09 -16.83 -2.89
C ASN A 76 0.69 -15.60 -3.57
N TYR A 77 0.80 -14.46 -2.86
CA TYR A 77 1.41 -13.25 -3.39
C TYR A 77 2.86 -13.48 -3.82
N LEU A 78 3.65 -14.17 -3.01
CA LEU A 78 5.06 -14.46 -3.31
C LEU A 78 5.24 -15.28 -4.60
N LYS A 79 4.27 -16.14 -4.98
CA LYS A 79 4.30 -16.86 -6.26
C LYS A 79 4.27 -15.92 -7.46
N TYR A 80 3.58 -14.80 -7.34
CA TYR A 80 3.37 -13.82 -8.43
C TYR A 80 4.27 -12.59 -8.31
N SER A 81 4.88 -12.37 -7.14
CA SER A 81 5.68 -11.17 -6.86
C SER A 81 6.95 -11.07 -7.72
N ALA A 82 7.47 -12.18 -8.22
CA ALA A 82 8.62 -12.20 -9.14
C ALA A 82 8.34 -11.51 -10.50
N GLU A 83 7.06 -11.37 -10.88
CA GLU A 83 6.62 -10.70 -12.10
C GLU A 83 6.37 -9.19 -11.90
N THR A 84 6.46 -8.70 -10.66
CA THR A 84 6.20 -7.28 -10.37
C THR A 84 7.34 -6.39 -10.83
N THR A 85 7.02 -5.13 -11.10
CA THR A 85 7.97 -4.10 -11.52
C THR A 85 7.70 -2.81 -10.73
N LEU A 86 8.60 -1.85 -10.79
CA LEU A 86 8.25 -0.49 -10.36
C LEU A 86 7.24 0.12 -11.34
N GLN A 87 6.42 1.06 -10.86
CA GLN A 87 5.61 1.91 -11.74
C GLN A 87 6.52 2.63 -12.72
N LYS A 88 6.05 2.82 -13.96
CA LYS A 88 6.85 3.28 -15.10
C LYS A 88 7.73 4.51 -14.80
N ASP A 89 7.18 5.49 -14.09
CA ASP A 89 7.86 6.76 -13.84
C ASP A 89 8.35 6.89 -12.38
N ALA A 90 8.27 5.83 -11.57
CA ALA A 90 8.57 5.89 -10.13
C ALA A 90 9.98 6.43 -9.87
N VAL A 91 11.02 5.83 -10.46
CA VAL A 91 12.41 6.23 -10.24
C VAL A 91 12.66 7.68 -10.69
N PHE A 92 12.06 8.07 -11.82
CA PHE A 92 12.15 9.46 -12.30
C PHE A 92 11.58 10.45 -11.29
N VAL A 93 10.40 10.18 -10.74
CA VAL A 93 9.75 11.07 -9.77
C VAL A 93 10.52 11.10 -8.44
N LEU A 94 11.01 9.95 -7.95
CA LEU A 94 11.87 9.87 -6.76
C LEU A 94 13.11 10.76 -6.91
N GLU A 95 13.77 10.69 -8.07
CA GLU A 95 14.94 11.49 -8.38
C GLU A 95 14.63 13.00 -8.47
N GLU A 96 13.51 13.37 -9.10
CA GLU A 96 13.10 14.78 -9.20
C GLU A 96 12.76 15.37 -7.82
N PHE A 97 12.15 14.60 -6.93
CA PHE A 97 11.89 15.05 -5.56
C PHE A 97 13.19 15.18 -4.76
N ARG A 98 14.14 14.27 -4.93
CA ARG A 98 15.47 14.37 -4.33
C ARG A 98 16.22 15.62 -4.79
N LYS A 99 16.23 15.92 -6.11
CA LYS A 99 16.85 17.14 -6.68
C LYS A 99 16.22 18.42 -6.13
N LYS A 100 14.96 18.40 -5.78
CA LYS A 100 14.25 19.52 -5.14
C LYS A 100 14.50 19.63 -3.64
N GLY A 101 15.32 18.75 -3.06
CA GLY A 101 15.63 18.73 -1.64
C GLY A 101 14.51 18.20 -0.76
N LEU A 102 13.53 17.47 -1.32
CA LEU A 102 12.47 16.84 -0.56
C LEU A 102 12.96 15.55 0.09
N ILE A 103 12.69 15.39 1.37
CA ILE A 103 13.00 14.17 2.12
C ILE A 103 11.88 13.15 1.86
N GLN A 104 12.24 11.92 1.54
CA GLN A 104 11.27 10.91 1.15
C GLN A 104 11.24 9.74 2.14
N HIS A 105 10.06 9.19 2.36
CA HIS A 105 9.82 8.08 3.27
C HIS A 105 8.83 7.10 2.65
N ILE A 106 8.84 5.85 3.12
CA ILE A 106 7.81 4.85 2.82
C ILE A 106 7.01 4.55 4.09
N VAL A 107 5.69 4.53 3.97
CA VAL A 107 4.73 4.03 4.98
C VAL A 107 3.80 3.04 4.29
N SER A 108 3.94 1.74 4.59
CA SER A 108 3.23 0.66 3.92
C SER A 108 2.49 -0.26 4.91
N ALA A 109 1.36 -0.81 4.48
CA ALA A 109 0.65 -1.87 5.19
C ALA A 109 1.31 -3.25 5.04
N SER A 110 2.32 -3.38 4.19
CA SER A 110 3.11 -4.61 4.05
C SER A 110 3.96 -4.89 5.27
N GLY A 111 4.20 -6.18 5.55
CA GLY A 111 5.16 -6.59 6.57
C GLY A 111 6.54 -6.00 6.31
N SER A 112 7.18 -5.52 7.37
CA SER A 112 8.45 -4.76 7.29
C SER A 112 9.57 -5.49 6.54
N ASP A 113 9.67 -6.82 6.70
CA ASP A 113 10.73 -7.61 6.06
C ASP A 113 10.49 -7.75 4.56
N ILE A 114 9.23 -8.01 4.15
CA ILE A 114 8.85 -8.08 2.74
C ILE A 114 9.12 -6.74 2.07
N LEU A 115 8.67 -5.64 2.68
CA LEU A 115 8.88 -4.28 2.19
C LEU A 115 10.36 -3.97 1.97
N LYS A 116 11.20 -4.19 2.98
CA LYS A 116 12.64 -3.91 2.91
C LYS A 116 13.34 -4.75 1.85
N ASN A 117 12.99 -6.04 1.76
CA ASN A 117 13.53 -6.94 0.75
C ASN A 117 13.18 -6.45 -0.67
N GLN A 118 11.94 -6.03 -0.91
CA GLN A 118 11.50 -5.49 -2.19
C GLN A 118 12.21 -4.17 -2.52
N VAL A 119 12.28 -3.21 -1.59
CA VAL A 119 13.00 -1.94 -1.79
C VAL A 119 14.48 -2.19 -2.11
N SER A 120 15.10 -3.16 -1.44
CA SER A 120 16.49 -3.57 -1.72
C SER A 120 16.64 -4.23 -3.09
N TYR A 121 15.72 -5.13 -3.44
CA TYR A 121 15.71 -5.81 -4.74
C TYR A 121 15.68 -4.83 -5.92
N TYR A 122 14.86 -3.77 -5.81
CA TYR A 122 14.78 -2.72 -6.84
C TYR A 122 15.90 -1.68 -6.74
N GLY A 123 16.78 -1.74 -5.76
CA GLY A 123 17.95 -0.86 -5.62
C GLY A 123 17.59 0.60 -5.35
N ILE A 124 16.41 0.90 -4.83
CA ILE A 124 15.93 2.28 -4.63
C ILE A 124 15.93 2.74 -3.17
N GLY A 125 16.51 1.96 -2.26
CA GLY A 125 16.55 2.28 -0.83
C GLY A 125 17.20 3.63 -0.50
N ALA A 126 18.17 4.07 -1.31
CA ALA A 126 18.88 5.33 -1.11
C ALA A 126 18.02 6.61 -1.32
N TYR A 127 16.80 6.47 -1.84
CA TYR A 127 15.87 7.59 -1.95
C TYR A 127 15.12 7.88 -0.64
N PHE A 128 15.08 6.94 0.31
CA PHE A 128 14.20 7.02 1.48
C PHE A 128 15.00 7.14 2.78
N GLU A 129 14.65 8.12 3.60
CA GLU A 129 15.22 8.28 4.94
C GLU A 129 14.61 7.28 5.93
N ASN A 130 13.31 7.00 5.82
CA ASN A 130 12.62 6.01 6.63
C ASN A 130 11.78 5.09 5.74
N ILE A 131 11.83 3.77 6.05
CA ILE A 131 11.03 2.73 5.41
C ILE A 131 10.28 2.01 6.52
N LEU A 132 8.98 2.29 6.64
CA LEU A 132 8.11 1.80 7.71
C LEU A 132 7.06 0.85 7.15
N GLY A 133 7.12 -0.39 7.58
CA GLY A 133 6.14 -1.46 7.32
C GLY A 133 5.56 -1.99 8.61
N GLN A 134 4.50 -2.79 8.52
CA GLN A 134 3.86 -3.44 9.65
C GLN A 134 4.79 -4.47 10.31
N ALA A 135 4.52 -4.75 11.59
CA ALA A 135 5.25 -5.78 12.33
C ALA A 135 4.84 -7.21 11.89
N ASP A 136 3.66 -7.34 11.28
CA ASP A 136 3.08 -8.60 10.81
C ASP A 136 2.46 -8.46 9.39
N ASN A 137 1.78 -9.52 8.93
CA ASN A 137 1.20 -9.59 7.60
C ASN A 137 -0.33 -9.30 7.56
N ARG A 138 -0.89 -8.71 8.61
CA ARG A 138 -2.34 -8.51 8.74
C ARG A 138 -2.89 -7.39 7.87
N ALA A 139 -2.02 -6.54 7.33
CA ALA A 139 -2.37 -5.37 6.53
C ALA A 139 -3.44 -4.49 7.21
N ASP A 140 -3.19 -4.20 8.49
CA ASP A 140 -4.00 -3.30 9.30
C ASP A 140 -3.76 -1.83 8.92
N SER A 141 -4.32 -0.89 9.66
CA SER A 141 -4.18 0.53 9.37
C SER A 141 -2.75 1.03 9.46
N LYS A 142 -2.35 1.89 8.53
CA LYS A 142 -1.05 2.59 8.49
C LYS A 142 -0.96 3.78 9.47
N VAL A 143 -2.03 4.12 10.20
CA VAL A 143 -2.11 5.33 11.02
C VAL A 143 -0.97 5.40 12.04
N ASP A 144 -0.72 4.30 12.76
CA ASP A 144 0.34 4.27 13.77
C ASP A 144 1.74 4.40 13.18
N LEU A 145 1.97 3.86 11.97
CA LEU A 145 3.21 4.05 11.24
C LEU A 145 3.40 5.51 10.81
N ALA A 146 2.33 6.18 10.37
CA ALA A 146 2.36 7.59 10.02
C ALA A 146 2.61 8.48 11.26
N ARG A 147 1.98 8.17 12.40
CA ARG A 147 2.27 8.84 13.69
C ARG A 147 3.72 8.62 14.13
N ARG A 148 4.23 7.40 13.99
CA ARG A 148 5.64 7.10 14.26
C ARG A 148 6.58 7.91 13.37
N LEU A 149 6.25 8.08 12.07
CA LEU A 149 7.03 8.90 11.16
C LEU A 149 7.10 10.36 11.60
N ILE A 150 5.97 10.95 12.07
CA ILE A 150 5.95 12.31 12.66
C ILE A 150 6.96 12.40 13.82
N GLY A 151 6.96 11.41 14.71
CA GLY A 151 7.89 11.37 15.84
C GLY A 151 9.36 11.26 15.42
N LEU A 152 9.66 10.48 14.39
CA LEU A 152 11.01 10.30 13.86
C LEU A 152 11.56 11.56 13.18
N THR A 153 10.72 12.26 12.44
CA THR A 153 11.15 13.42 11.63
C THR A 153 11.06 14.73 12.39
N GLY A 154 10.22 14.83 13.43
CA GLY A 154 9.88 16.09 14.09
C GLY A 154 9.19 17.11 13.19
N CYS A 155 8.81 16.71 11.97
CA CYS A 155 8.17 17.59 11.00
C CYS A 155 6.69 17.81 11.33
N LYS A 156 6.17 19.01 11.03
CA LYS A 156 4.75 19.29 11.19
C LYS A 156 3.94 18.51 10.14
N PRO A 157 2.81 17.88 10.52
CA PRO A 157 1.97 17.12 9.58
C PRO A 157 1.64 17.89 8.29
N GLY A 158 1.28 19.17 8.37
CA GLY A 158 0.97 20.01 7.20
C GLY A 158 2.15 20.32 6.26
N GLU A 159 3.37 19.90 6.59
CA GLU A 159 4.56 19.97 5.73
C GLU A 159 4.85 18.63 5.04
N MET A 160 3.99 17.61 5.25
CA MET A 160 4.08 16.27 4.66
C MET A 160 3.02 16.07 3.57
N LEU A 161 3.43 15.46 2.45
CA LEU A 161 2.54 15.00 1.39
C LEU A 161 2.57 13.47 1.33
N PHE A 162 1.44 12.83 1.61
CA PHE A 162 1.25 11.40 1.42
C PHE A 162 0.83 11.13 -0.03
N ILE A 163 1.51 10.23 -0.71
CA ILE A 163 1.17 9.78 -2.06
C ILE A 163 0.84 8.29 -1.99
N GLY A 164 -0.39 7.95 -2.36
CA GLY A 164 -0.91 6.58 -2.32
C GLY A 164 -1.86 6.29 -3.47
N ASP A 165 -2.43 5.09 -3.51
CA ASP A 165 -3.31 4.62 -4.58
C ASP A 165 -4.63 4.04 -4.07
N THR A 166 -4.90 4.18 -2.77
CA THR A 166 -6.13 3.67 -2.14
C THR A 166 -6.89 4.75 -1.38
N VAL A 167 -8.19 4.51 -1.16
CA VAL A 167 -9.02 5.33 -0.26
C VAL A 167 -8.42 5.36 1.15
N HIS A 168 -7.84 4.23 1.59
CA HIS A 168 -7.20 4.14 2.90
C HIS A 168 -6.00 5.10 3.06
N ASP A 169 -5.23 5.35 2.01
CA ASP A 169 -4.14 6.33 2.07
C ASP A 169 -4.64 7.74 2.33
N TYR A 170 -5.77 8.09 1.71
CA TYR A 170 -6.45 9.36 1.99
C TYR A 170 -6.97 9.45 3.43
N GLU A 171 -7.58 8.36 3.93
CA GLU A 171 -8.07 8.29 5.32
C GLU A 171 -6.91 8.45 6.32
N VAL A 172 -5.81 7.70 6.12
CA VAL A 172 -4.59 7.81 6.96
C VAL A 172 -4.03 9.22 6.93
N ALA A 173 -3.83 9.79 5.73
CA ALA A 173 -3.31 11.14 5.59
C ALA A 173 -4.20 12.18 6.30
N SER A 174 -5.51 12.07 6.14
CA SER A 174 -6.49 12.95 6.78
C SER A 174 -6.45 12.84 8.30
N GLU A 175 -6.36 11.61 8.84
CA GLU A 175 -6.35 11.38 10.29
C GLU A 175 -5.11 11.95 10.97
N VAL A 176 -3.94 11.87 10.31
CA VAL A 176 -2.69 12.39 10.89
C VAL A 176 -2.38 13.83 10.48
N GLY A 177 -3.22 14.45 9.64
CA GLY A 177 -3.08 15.84 9.19
C GLY A 177 -2.06 16.05 8.07
N PHE A 178 -1.75 15.02 7.28
CA PHE A 178 -0.94 15.14 6.08
C PHE A 178 -1.80 15.67 4.92
N HIS A 179 -1.15 16.30 3.94
CA HIS A 179 -1.76 16.45 2.61
C HIS A 179 -1.73 15.10 1.89
N CYS A 180 -2.70 14.88 0.99
CA CYS A 180 -2.76 13.64 0.22
C CYS A 180 -2.83 13.93 -1.28
N ALA A 181 -2.19 13.09 -2.08
CA ALA A 181 -2.38 12.98 -3.52
C ALA A 181 -2.55 11.50 -3.87
N LEU A 182 -3.51 11.19 -4.75
CA LEU A 182 -3.82 9.81 -5.12
C LEU A 182 -3.47 9.51 -6.57
N VAL A 183 -2.80 8.36 -6.80
CA VAL A 183 -2.47 7.85 -8.13
C VAL A 183 -3.41 6.70 -8.50
N SER A 184 -3.89 6.65 -9.74
CA SER A 184 -4.97 5.75 -10.15
C SER A 184 -4.52 4.43 -10.80
N ASN A 185 -3.22 4.13 -10.82
CA ASN A 185 -2.68 2.94 -11.50
C ASN A 185 -2.63 1.69 -10.61
N GLY A 186 -2.85 1.83 -9.29
CA GLY A 186 -2.67 0.80 -8.29
C GLY A 186 -3.93 -0.04 -7.99
N HIS A 187 -4.13 -0.28 -6.69
CA HIS A 187 -5.15 -1.20 -6.16
C HIS A 187 -6.58 -0.67 -6.22
N CYS A 188 -6.81 0.64 -6.08
CA CYS A 188 -8.14 1.20 -6.24
C CYS A 188 -8.40 1.68 -7.67
N ASN A 189 -9.65 1.58 -8.12
CA ASN A 189 -10.06 2.17 -9.37
C ASN A 189 -10.23 3.71 -9.23
N ALA A 190 -10.11 4.42 -10.36
CA ALA A 190 -10.16 5.88 -10.38
C ALA A 190 -11.48 6.47 -9.86
N GLU A 191 -12.61 5.77 -10.01
CA GLU A 191 -13.92 6.22 -9.54
C GLU A 191 -13.95 6.34 -8.01
N ARG A 192 -13.46 5.30 -7.30
CA ARG A 192 -13.37 5.31 -5.84
C ARG A 192 -12.42 6.38 -5.32
N LEU A 193 -11.29 6.57 -6.00
CA LEU A 193 -10.32 7.60 -5.61
C LEU A 193 -10.90 9.00 -5.78
N LYS A 194 -11.59 9.29 -6.90
CA LYS A 194 -12.25 10.58 -7.11
C LYS A 194 -13.32 10.89 -6.06
N ALA A 195 -14.00 9.86 -5.55
CA ALA A 195 -15.02 10.04 -4.52
C ALA A 195 -14.45 10.56 -3.18
N THR A 196 -13.15 10.46 -2.93
CA THR A 196 -12.50 11.02 -1.72
C THR A 196 -12.37 12.53 -1.74
N GLY A 197 -12.40 13.14 -2.92
CA GLY A 197 -12.11 14.57 -3.11
C GLY A 197 -10.63 14.94 -3.04
N ALA A 198 -9.74 13.96 -2.91
CA ALA A 198 -8.29 14.20 -2.98
C ALA A 198 -7.89 14.60 -4.41
N PRO A 199 -6.87 15.48 -4.57
CA PRO A 199 -6.30 15.82 -5.85
C PRO A 199 -5.57 14.64 -6.51
#